data_151a56daaad342ebd54ee87f1bca3b6f
#
_entry.id   151a56daaad342ebd54ee87f1bca3b6f
#
_cell.length_a   1.000
_cell.length_b   1.000
_cell.length_c   1.000
_cell.angle_alpha   90.00
_cell.angle_beta   90.00
_cell.angle_gamma   90.00
#
_symmetry.space_group_name_H-M   'P 1'
#
loop_
_entity.id
_entity.type
_entity.pdbx_description
1 polymer ?
#
loop_
_entity_poly.entity_id
_entity_poly.type
_entity_poly.pdbx_seq_one_letter_code
_entity_poly.pdbx_strand_id
1 'polypeptide(L)'
;AEPPDASIELIVYAAASMTETLQEIAGLYAEAAPNVTLTFNFDSSGTLKTQIQEGADCDLFISAGQKQMDQLDIASSPEVNTEGLDFVDTDSRVDLLENRVVLVVPDGNPKDIQSFDDMAAGLSDGSILMAMGNSDVPVGQYTQKILRYYGLDEDALPPSGVLSYGTNVKEVTTQVSEQSVDCGVVYCTDAFSAGLTGVDSATAEMCGPVIY
;
A
#
# COMPACT_ATOMS: atom_id res chain seq x y z
N ALA A 1 35.36 -29.21 -12.58
CA ALA A 1 34.88 -28.15 -11.71
C ALA A 1 33.91 -27.32 -12.55
N GLU A 2 32.63 -27.29 -12.20
CA GLU A 2 31.70 -26.33 -12.77
C GLU A 2 32.23 -24.91 -12.51
N PRO A 3 32.11 -23.97 -13.47
CA PRO A 3 32.48 -22.61 -13.22
C PRO A 3 31.66 -22.09 -12.00
N PRO A 4 32.23 -21.24 -11.14
CA PRO A 4 31.42 -20.64 -10.03
C PRO A 4 30.22 -19.97 -10.69
N ASP A 5 29.03 -20.25 -10.17
CA ASP A 5 27.78 -19.60 -10.62
C ASP A 5 28.02 -18.10 -10.73
N ALA A 6 27.73 -17.55 -11.91
CA ALA A 6 27.88 -16.12 -12.12
C ALA A 6 27.04 -15.37 -11.08
N SER A 7 27.60 -14.31 -10.49
CA SER A 7 26.84 -13.44 -9.59
C SER A 7 25.69 -12.82 -10.37
N ILE A 8 24.49 -12.95 -9.86
CA ILE A 8 23.26 -12.39 -10.41
C ILE A 8 22.77 -11.31 -9.45
N GLU A 9 22.45 -10.15 -9.98
CA GLU A 9 21.70 -9.12 -9.25
C GLU A 9 20.26 -9.10 -9.74
N LEU A 10 19.29 -9.08 -8.82
CA LEU A 10 17.88 -8.90 -9.11
C LEU A 10 17.40 -7.62 -8.45
N ILE A 11 16.84 -6.72 -9.27
CA ILE A 11 16.28 -5.45 -8.84
C ILE A 11 14.79 -5.64 -8.57
N VAL A 12 14.41 -5.53 -7.29
CA VAL A 12 13.05 -5.78 -6.82
C VAL A 12 12.40 -4.47 -6.40
N TYR A 13 11.37 -4.08 -7.12
CA TYR A 13 10.50 -2.96 -6.75
C TYR A 13 9.30 -3.50 -5.99
N ALA A 14 9.12 -3.08 -4.75
CA ALA A 14 8.06 -3.61 -3.89
C ALA A 14 7.34 -2.51 -3.10
N ALA A 15 6.03 -2.68 -2.97
CA ALA A 15 5.23 -1.78 -2.14
C ALA A 15 5.82 -1.63 -0.74
N ALA A 16 5.81 -0.41 -0.20
CA ALA A 16 6.38 -0.08 1.11
C ALA A 16 5.85 -0.95 2.26
N SER A 17 4.61 -1.45 2.14
CA SER A 17 4.01 -2.41 3.08
C SER A 17 4.72 -3.77 3.15
N MET A 18 5.57 -4.09 2.17
CA MET A 18 6.32 -5.36 2.10
C MET A 18 7.75 -5.25 2.66
N THR A 19 8.17 -4.06 3.11
CA THR A 19 9.58 -3.79 3.46
C THR A 19 10.15 -4.80 4.44
N GLU A 20 9.53 -4.96 5.60
CA GLU A 20 10.06 -5.82 6.68
C GLU A 20 10.06 -7.29 6.25
N THR A 21 8.96 -7.73 5.64
CA THR A 21 8.81 -9.13 5.18
C THR A 21 9.84 -9.50 4.12
N LEU A 22 10.03 -8.63 3.11
CA LEU A 22 10.98 -8.91 2.03
C LEU A 22 12.45 -8.81 2.50
N GLN A 23 12.75 -7.95 3.45
CA GLN A 23 14.08 -7.90 4.07
C GLN A 23 14.40 -9.19 4.85
N GLU A 24 13.42 -9.76 5.57
CA GLU A 24 13.57 -11.05 6.25
C GLU A 24 13.73 -12.18 5.24
N ILE A 25 12.89 -12.22 4.18
CA ILE A 25 12.99 -13.20 3.10
C ILE A 25 14.35 -13.11 2.41
N ALA A 26 14.88 -11.91 2.17
CA ALA A 26 16.19 -11.73 1.54
C ALA A 26 17.32 -12.38 2.35
N GLY A 27 17.26 -12.28 3.67
CA GLY A 27 18.21 -12.99 4.55
C GLY A 27 18.18 -14.51 4.36
N LEU A 28 16.98 -15.09 4.31
CA LEU A 28 16.79 -16.53 4.06
C LEU A 28 17.19 -16.93 2.64
N TYR A 29 16.87 -16.09 1.68
CA TYR A 29 17.20 -16.35 0.27
C TYR A 29 18.69 -16.33 0.00
N ALA A 30 19.46 -15.47 0.66
CA ALA A 30 20.91 -15.42 0.54
C ALA A 30 21.59 -16.72 1.02
N GLU A 31 20.98 -17.45 1.96
CA GLU A 31 21.45 -18.77 2.39
C GLU A 31 21.18 -19.84 1.31
N ALA A 32 20.04 -19.75 0.62
CA ALA A 32 19.63 -20.71 -0.39
C ALA A 32 20.28 -20.46 -1.76
N ALA A 33 20.54 -19.20 -2.10
CA ALA A 33 21.10 -18.79 -3.39
C ALA A 33 22.22 -17.73 -3.18
N PRO A 34 23.39 -18.13 -2.68
CA PRO A 34 24.47 -17.20 -2.29
C PRO A 34 25.10 -16.44 -3.47
N ASN A 35 24.83 -16.86 -4.70
CA ASN A 35 25.25 -16.18 -5.92
C ASN A 35 24.25 -15.11 -6.40
N VAL A 36 23.10 -14.95 -5.73
CA VAL A 36 22.09 -13.96 -6.07
C VAL A 36 22.07 -12.84 -5.03
N THR A 37 22.12 -11.60 -5.51
CA THR A 37 21.95 -10.39 -4.68
C THR A 37 20.59 -9.78 -4.99
N LEU A 38 19.79 -9.53 -3.96
CA LEU A 38 18.52 -8.80 -4.10
C LEU A 38 18.74 -7.34 -3.75
N THR A 39 18.45 -6.45 -4.70
CA THR A 39 18.49 -5.00 -4.52
C THR A 39 17.06 -4.47 -4.51
N PHE A 40 16.63 -3.89 -3.38
CA PHE A 40 15.25 -3.44 -3.20
C PHE A 40 15.08 -1.94 -3.40
N ASN A 41 13.96 -1.57 -4.03
CA ASN A 41 13.41 -0.23 -4.00
C ASN A 41 11.99 -0.31 -3.40
N PHE A 42 11.80 0.29 -2.23
CA PHE A 42 10.53 0.29 -1.51
C PHE A 42 9.90 1.67 -1.55
N ASP A 43 8.69 1.76 -2.11
CA ASP A 43 7.88 2.97 -2.13
C ASP A 43 6.39 2.61 -2.36
N SER A 44 5.53 3.60 -2.56
CA SER A 44 4.17 3.34 -3.00
C SER A 44 4.18 2.64 -4.37
N SER A 45 3.23 1.74 -4.60
CA SER A 45 3.14 1.06 -5.89
C SER A 45 2.91 2.04 -7.05
N GLY A 46 2.28 3.19 -6.78
CA GLY A 46 2.11 4.26 -7.78
C GLY A 46 3.43 4.91 -8.17
N THR A 47 4.27 5.26 -7.19
CA THR A 47 5.61 5.81 -7.42
C THR A 47 6.49 4.82 -8.18
N LEU A 48 6.50 3.55 -7.75
CA LEU A 48 7.31 2.50 -8.39
C LEU A 48 6.85 2.25 -9.83
N LYS A 49 5.53 2.19 -10.08
CA LYS A 49 4.97 2.10 -11.43
C LYS A 49 5.47 3.25 -12.32
N THR A 50 5.48 4.48 -11.82
CA THR A 50 5.96 5.65 -12.56
C THR A 50 7.45 5.53 -12.90
N GLN A 51 8.27 5.08 -11.96
CA GLN A 51 9.71 4.85 -12.20
C GLN A 51 9.95 3.79 -13.28
N ILE A 52 9.19 2.67 -13.27
CA ILE A 52 9.26 1.64 -14.32
C ILE A 52 8.85 2.24 -15.67
N GLN A 53 7.78 3.01 -15.72
CA GLN A 53 7.30 3.68 -16.92
C GLN A 53 8.32 4.68 -17.48
N GLU A 54 9.11 5.33 -16.60
CA GLU A 54 10.19 6.25 -16.98
C GLU A 54 11.50 5.52 -17.38
N GLY A 55 11.51 4.18 -17.37
CA GLY A 55 12.61 3.36 -17.84
C GLY A 55 13.60 2.95 -16.76
N ALA A 56 13.20 2.94 -15.50
CA ALA A 56 14.03 2.34 -14.45
C ALA A 56 14.11 0.82 -14.61
N ASP A 57 15.31 0.26 -14.42
CA ASP A 57 15.50 -1.18 -14.41
C ASP A 57 14.76 -1.84 -13.25
N CYS A 58 13.98 -2.87 -13.55
CA CYS A 58 13.20 -3.62 -12.59
C CYS A 58 13.01 -5.06 -13.06
N ASP A 59 13.50 -6.03 -12.30
CA ASP A 59 13.36 -7.46 -12.64
C ASP A 59 12.08 -8.05 -12.04
N LEU A 60 11.65 -7.53 -10.87
CA LEU A 60 10.45 -7.99 -10.17
C LEU A 60 9.70 -6.82 -9.57
N PHE A 61 8.40 -6.70 -9.90
CA PHE A 61 7.52 -5.69 -9.32
C PHE A 61 6.45 -6.34 -8.44
N ILE A 62 6.38 -5.96 -7.15
CA ILE A 62 5.38 -6.42 -6.19
C ILE A 62 4.49 -5.24 -5.80
N SER A 63 3.30 -5.20 -6.37
CA SER A 63 2.32 -4.11 -6.16
C SER A 63 1.32 -4.45 -5.06
N ALA A 64 1.02 -3.48 -4.19
CA ALA A 64 -0.04 -3.58 -3.19
C ALA A 64 -1.46 -3.31 -3.78
N GLY A 65 -1.58 -3.22 -5.09
CA GLY A 65 -2.85 -3.02 -5.77
C GLY A 65 -2.79 -3.47 -7.22
N GLN A 66 -3.83 -4.17 -7.64
CA GLN A 66 -3.98 -4.69 -9.01
C GLN A 66 -3.91 -3.57 -10.07
N LYS A 67 -4.49 -2.40 -9.78
CA LYS A 67 -4.56 -1.28 -10.72
C LYS A 67 -3.17 -0.86 -11.24
N GLN A 68 -2.16 -0.78 -10.39
CA GLN A 68 -0.81 -0.35 -10.79
C GLN A 68 -0.15 -1.40 -11.67
N MET A 69 -0.37 -2.67 -11.39
CA MET A 69 0.09 -3.77 -12.23
C MET A 69 -0.63 -3.76 -13.59
N ASP A 70 -1.96 -3.63 -13.57
CA ASP A 70 -2.79 -3.57 -14.78
C ASP A 70 -2.39 -2.41 -15.72
N GLN A 71 -1.97 -1.28 -15.17
CA GLN A 71 -1.51 -0.12 -15.95
C GLN A 71 -0.19 -0.35 -16.69
N LEU A 72 0.62 -1.34 -16.29
CA LEU A 72 1.88 -1.70 -16.94
C LEU A 72 1.76 -2.92 -17.85
N ASP A 73 0.62 -3.63 -17.81
CA ASP A 73 0.38 -4.89 -18.51
C ASP A 73 -0.43 -4.65 -19.80
N ILE A 74 0.19 -4.98 -20.95
CA ILE A 74 -0.47 -4.81 -22.27
C ILE A 74 -1.71 -5.68 -22.44
N ALA A 75 -1.85 -6.77 -21.68
CA ALA A 75 -3.03 -7.63 -21.69
C ALA A 75 -4.22 -7.05 -20.92
N SER A 76 -4.02 -5.99 -20.16
CA SER A 76 -5.09 -5.30 -19.42
C SER A 76 -6.01 -4.52 -20.34
N SER A 77 -7.22 -4.19 -19.86
CA SER A 77 -8.18 -3.45 -20.66
C SER A 77 -7.69 -2.03 -20.99
N PRO A 78 -8.03 -1.48 -22.17
CA PRO A 78 -7.62 -0.14 -22.57
C PRO A 78 -8.16 0.98 -21.66
N GLU A 79 -9.19 0.70 -20.86
CA GLU A 79 -9.73 1.65 -19.88
C GLU A 79 -8.82 1.77 -18.66
N VAL A 80 -7.97 0.77 -18.37
CA VAL A 80 -7.02 0.74 -17.26
C VAL A 80 -5.63 1.08 -17.73
N ASN A 81 -5.11 0.37 -18.74
CA ASN A 81 -3.84 0.67 -19.41
C ASN A 81 -4.08 1.63 -20.57
N THR A 82 -4.39 2.89 -20.26
CA THR A 82 -4.76 3.92 -21.24
C THR A 82 -3.61 4.34 -22.14
N GLU A 83 -2.38 4.08 -21.74
CA GLU A 83 -1.16 4.44 -22.47
C GLU A 83 -0.62 3.28 -23.32
N GLY A 84 -1.20 2.08 -23.20
CA GLY A 84 -0.76 0.89 -23.92
C GLY A 84 0.65 0.43 -23.54
N LEU A 85 0.97 0.52 -22.25
CA LEU A 85 2.28 0.15 -21.70
C LEU A 85 2.45 -1.38 -21.75
N ASP A 86 3.67 -1.83 -22.03
CA ASP A 86 4.06 -3.24 -22.14
C ASP A 86 5.37 -3.47 -21.35
N PHE A 87 5.27 -3.42 -20.02
CA PHE A 87 6.40 -3.59 -19.10
C PHE A 87 6.32 -4.87 -18.28
N VAL A 88 5.19 -5.58 -18.32
CA VAL A 88 4.94 -6.80 -17.55
C VAL A 88 4.91 -8.00 -18.49
N ASP A 89 5.71 -9.02 -18.20
CA ASP A 89 5.50 -10.33 -18.78
C ASP A 89 4.21 -10.93 -18.20
N THR A 90 3.13 -10.82 -18.93
CA THR A 90 1.77 -11.22 -18.52
C THR A 90 1.72 -12.67 -18.01
N ASP A 91 2.50 -13.57 -18.59
CA ASP A 91 2.54 -15.00 -18.22
C ASP A 91 3.25 -15.22 -16.86
N SER A 92 4.06 -14.25 -16.40
CA SER A 92 4.74 -14.31 -15.10
C SER A 92 3.93 -13.73 -13.95
N ARG A 93 2.80 -13.08 -14.25
CA ARG A 93 1.97 -12.39 -13.27
C ARG A 93 1.22 -13.36 -12.36
N VAL A 94 1.30 -13.14 -11.05
CA VAL A 94 0.62 -13.97 -10.04
C VAL A 94 -0.02 -13.11 -8.95
N ASP A 95 -1.15 -13.56 -8.43
CA ASP A 95 -1.71 -13.04 -7.18
C ASP A 95 -0.92 -13.67 -6.02
N LEU A 96 -0.05 -12.87 -5.40
CA LEU A 96 0.91 -13.37 -4.42
C LEU A 96 0.27 -13.66 -3.06
N LEU A 97 -0.55 -12.72 -2.56
CA LEU A 97 -1.20 -12.81 -1.25
C LEU A 97 -2.40 -11.87 -1.16
N GLU A 98 -3.27 -12.14 -0.18
CA GLU A 98 -4.31 -11.21 0.24
C GLU A 98 -3.91 -10.50 1.53
N ASN A 99 -4.25 -9.21 1.63
CA ASN A 99 -4.08 -8.40 2.83
C ASN A 99 -5.45 -7.86 3.30
N ARG A 100 -5.47 -7.10 4.36
CA ARG A 100 -6.67 -6.45 4.90
C ARG A 100 -6.39 -5.00 5.21
N VAL A 101 -7.35 -4.14 4.90
CA VAL A 101 -7.35 -2.73 5.31
C VAL A 101 -7.96 -2.62 6.69
N VAL A 102 -7.29 -1.92 7.57
CA VAL A 102 -7.70 -1.72 8.96
C VAL A 102 -7.70 -0.24 9.33
N LEU A 103 -8.61 0.12 10.23
CA LEU A 103 -8.62 1.41 10.91
C LEU A 103 -7.70 1.30 12.13
N VAL A 104 -6.71 2.16 12.20
CA VAL A 104 -5.76 2.23 13.32
C VAL A 104 -5.90 3.53 14.08
N VAL A 105 -5.59 3.48 15.36
CA VAL A 105 -5.62 4.63 16.25
C VAL A 105 -4.27 4.76 16.98
N PRO A 106 -3.90 5.96 17.43
CA PRO A 106 -2.72 6.16 18.25
C PRO A 106 -2.87 5.51 19.63
N ASP A 107 -1.77 5.40 20.34
CA ASP A 107 -1.75 4.84 21.70
C ASP A 107 -2.72 5.60 22.62
N GLY A 108 -3.47 4.84 23.41
CA GLY A 108 -4.51 5.36 24.30
C GLY A 108 -5.80 5.81 23.62
N ASN A 109 -5.88 5.81 22.30
CA ASN A 109 -7.10 6.16 21.53
C ASN A 109 -7.84 7.37 22.09
N PRO A 110 -7.27 8.60 22.07
CA PRO A 110 -7.82 9.75 22.80
C PRO A 110 -9.23 10.19 22.36
N LYS A 111 -9.64 9.79 21.15
CA LYS A 111 -10.95 10.10 20.56
C LYS A 111 -11.98 8.98 20.70
N ASP A 112 -11.61 7.87 21.34
CA ASP A 112 -12.47 6.69 21.54
C ASP A 112 -13.09 6.16 20.23
N ILE A 113 -12.30 6.14 19.14
CA ILE A 113 -12.72 5.65 17.83
C ILE A 113 -12.62 4.11 17.86
N GLN A 114 -13.76 3.41 17.71
CA GLN A 114 -13.84 1.95 17.82
C GLN A 114 -14.17 1.28 16.46
N SER A 115 -14.65 2.05 15.49
CA SER A 115 -15.16 1.51 14.23
C SER A 115 -15.00 2.49 13.06
N PHE A 116 -15.16 1.97 11.84
CA PHE A 116 -15.29 2.81 10.65
C PHE A 116 -16.54 3.69 10.71
N ASP A 117 -17.60 3.30 11.44
CA ASP A 117 -18.79 4.14 11.68
C ASP A 117 -18.43 5.38 12.50
N ASP A 118 -17.63 5.22 13.58
CA ASP A 118 -17.16 6.33 14.39
C ASP A 118 -16.25 7.27 13.58
N MET A 119 -15.35 6.68 12.78
CA MET A 119 -14.49 7.44 11.86
C MET A 119 -15.34 8.28 10.90
N ALA A 120 -16.33 7.67 10.25
CA ALA A 120 -17.18 8.35 9.28
C ALA A 120 -17.98 9.49 9.93
N ALA A 121 -18.51 9.28 11.13
CA ALA A 121 -19.21 10.31 11.90
C ALA A 121 -18.28 11.48 12.24
N GLY A 122 -17.08 11.20 12.77
CA GLY A 122 -16.11 12.21 13.16
C GLY A 122 -15.51 13.00 11.98
N LEU A 123 -15.36 12.38 10.81
CA LEU A 123 -14.97 13.09 9.59
C LEU A 123 -16.09 14.02 9.11
N SER A 124 -17.35 13.58 9.18
CA SER A 124 -18.52 14.35 8.75
C SER A 124 -18.71 15.61 9.58
N ASP A 125 -18.50 15.53 10.90
CA ASP A 125 -18.70 16.66 11.82
C ASP A 125 -17.41 17.47 12.08
N GLY A 126 -16.28 17.00 11.55
CA GLY A 126 -14.98 17.66 11.67
C GLY A 126 -14.33 17.51 13.04
N SER A 127 -14.74 16.53 13.86
CA SER A 127 -14.22 16.32 15.22
C SER A 127 -12.95 15.50 15.28
N ILE A 128 -12.58 14.82 14.18
CA ILE A 128 -11.35 14.02 14.06
C ILE A 128 -10.51 14.43 12.86
N LEU A 129 -9.22 14.13 12.94
CA LEU A 129 -8.26 14.21 11.87
C LEU A 129 -7.78 12.80 11.52
N MET A 130 -7.89 12.38 10.25
CA MET A 130 -7.49 11.08 9.76
C MET A 130 -6.30 11.17 8.80
N ALA A 131 -5.34 10.26 8.95
CA ALA A 131 -4.31 10.05 7.96
C ALA A 131 -4.73 8.99 6.93
N MET A 132 -4.45 9.23 5.65
CA MET A 132 -4.65 8.28 4.56
C MET A 132 -3.58 8.41 3.48
N GLY A 133 -3.39 7.38 2.68
CA GLY A 133 -2.57 7.50 1.46
C GLY A 133 -3.22 8.45 0.46
N ASN A 134 -2.42 9.15 -0.33
CA ASN A 134 -2.96 9.94 -1.44
C ASN A 134 -3.52 9.03 -2.57
N SER A 135 -4.05 9.59 -3.65
CA SER A 135 -4.69 8.86 -4.75
C SER A 135 -3.75 7.90 -5.51
N ASP A 136 -2.44 8.10 -5.43
CA ASP A 136 -1.44 7.25 -6.10
C ASP A 136 -1.01 6.06 -5.23
N VAL A 137 -1.35 6.10 -3.94
CA VAL A 137 -1.04 5.04 -2.97
C VAL A 137 -2.18 4.03 -2.96
N PRO A 138 -1.92 2.72 -3.16
CA PRO A 138 -2.98 1.70 -3.14
C PRO A 138 -3.88 1.74 -1.90
N VAL A 139 -3.31 1.87 -0.68
CA VAL A 139 -4.13 1.99 0.53
C VAL A 139 -5.00 3.25 0.52
N GLY A 140 -4.54 4.35 -0.10
CA GLY A 140 -5.35 5.55 -0.32
C GLY A 140 -6.56 5.28 -1.21
N GLN A 141 -6.38 4.51 -2.28
CA GLN A 141 -7.47 4.11 -3.18
C GLN A 141 -8.51 3.21 -2.48
N TYR A 142 -8.06 2.31 -1.59
CA TYR A 142 -8.97 1.56 -0.72
C TYR A 142 -9.71 2.46 0.27
N THR A 143 -9.00 3.42 0.86
CA THR A 143 -9.61 4.42 1.78
C THR A 143 -10.67 5.25 1.07
N GLN A 144 -10.41 5.70 -0.16
CA GLN A 144 -11.41 6.41 -0.98
C GLN A 144 -12.68 5.57 -1.24
N LYS A 145 -12.53 4.24 -1.43
CA LYS A 145 -13.68 3.34 -1.54
C LYS A 145 -14.48 3.28 -0.23
N ILE A 146 -13.78 3.21 0.91
CA ILE A 146 -14.40 3.21 2.24
C ILE A 146 -15.15 4.53 2.46
N LEU A 147 -14.55 5.68 2.17
CA LEU A 147 -15.23 6.98 2.28
C LEU A 147 -16.52 7.00 1.43
N ARG A 148 -16.44 6.54 0.18
CA ARG A 148 -17.63 6.45 -0.69
C ARG A 148 -18.70 5.50 -0.18
N TYR A 149 -18.31 4.38 0.45
CA TYR A 149 -19.25 3.45 1.09
C TYR A 149 -20.08 4.15 2.17
N TYR A 150 -19.45 5.06 2.92
CA TYR A 150 -20.14 5.90 3.94
C TYR A 150 -20.80 7.15 3.36
N GLY A 151 -20.79 7.31 2.03
CA GLY A 151 -21.37 8.50 1.40
C GLY A 151 -20.55 9.77 1.63
N LEU A 152 -19.27 9.64 2.03
CA LEU A 152 -18.36 10.76 2.21
C LEU A 152 -17.65 11.06 0.89
N ASP A 153 -17.66 12.33 0.52
CA ASP A 153 -16.88 12.85 -0.60
C ASP A 153 -15.62 13.52 -0.05
N GLU A 154 -14.47 13.02 -0.43
CA GLU A 154 -13.15 13.52 -0.01
C GLU A 154 -13.02 15.03 -0.23
N ASP A 155 -13.51 15.52 -1.39
CA ASP A 155 -13.45 16.94 -1.76
C ASP A 155 -14.49 17.81 -1.01
N ALA A 156 -15.52 17.17 -0.48
CA ALA A 156 -16.61 17.85 0.25
C ALA A 156 -16.48 17.78 1.78
N LEU A 157 -15.49 17.03 2.28
CA LEU A 157 -15.19 17.01 3.72
C LEU A 157 -14.82 18.43 4.20
N PRO A 158 -15.08 18.74 5.50
CA PRO A 158 -14.88 20.07 6.02
C PRO A 158 -13.53 20.68 5.62
N PRO A 159 -13.49 21.92 5.08
CA PRO A 159 -12.25 22.57 4.66
C PRO A 159 -11.28 22.85 5.82
N SER A 160 -11.64 22.47 7.03
CA SER A 160 -10.82 22.53 8.23
C SER A 160 -9.65 21.52 8.26
N GLY A 161 -9.44 20.75 7.19
CA GLY A 161 -8.30 19.84 7.10
C GLY A 161 -8.46 18.62 7.98
N VAL A 162 -9.58 17.87 7.84
CA VAL A 162 -9.81 16.60 8.53
C VAL A 162 -9.02 15.41 7.93
N LEU A 163 -8.39 15.61 6.79
CA LEU A 163 -7.55 14.62 6.15
C LEU A 163 -6.09 15.08 6.07
N SER A 164 -5.18 14.14 6.38
CA SER A 164 -3.76 14.28 6.17
C SER A 164 -3.28 13.17 5.22
N TYR A 165 -2.44 13.50 4.25
CA TYR A 165 -2.04 12.57 3.20
C TYR A 165 -0.61 12.11 3.36
N GLY A 166 -0.40 10.78 3.20
CA GLY A 166 0.92 10.18 3.04
C GLY A 166 1.19 9.83 1.58
N THR A 167 2.44 9.88 1.16
CA THR A 167 2.89 9.47 -0.17
C THR A 167 3.12 7.97 -0.26
N ASN A 168 3.11 7.28 0.87
CA ASN A 168 3.10 5.82 1.01
C ASN A 168 2.47 5.43 2.36
N VAL A 169 2.25 4.11 2.57
CA VAL A 169 1.59 3.63 3.80
C VAL A 169 2.42 3.87 5.06
N LYS A 170 3.75 3.88 4.96
CA LYS A 170 4.63 4.12 6.13
C LYS A 170 4.50 5.53 6.67
N GLU A 171 4.29 6.52 5.81
CA GLU A 171 3.99 7.88 6.26
C GLU A 171 2.65 7.96 7.00
N VAL A 172 1.65 7.19 6.57
CA VAL A 172 0.36 7.10 7.29
C VAL A 172 0.56 6.49 8.67
N THR A 173 1.25 5.35 8.79
CA THR A 173 1.55 4.73 10.09
C THR A 173 2.34 5.66 11.01
N THR A 174 3.31 6.40 10.47
CA THR A 174 4.11 7.38 11.22
C THR A 174 3.23 8.48 11.80
N GLN A 175 2.33 9.06 11.01
CA GLN A 175 1.42 10.12 11.48
C GLN A 175 0.55 9.65 12.65
N VAL A 176 0.05 8.40 12.58
CA VAL A 176 -0.74 7.81 13.69
C VAL A 176 0.15 7.54 14.91
N SER A 177 1.32 6.92 14.71
CA SER A 177 2.26 6.60 15.81
C SER A 177 2.72 7.86 16.56
N GLU A 178 2.94 8.97 15.84
CA GLU A 178 3.36 10.26 16.41
C GLU A 178 2.18 11.07 16.97
N GLN A 179 0.96 10.52 16.94
CA GLN A 179 -0.26 11.18 17.44
C GLN A 179 -0.54 12.53 16.75
N SER A 180 -0.07 12.71 15.52
CA SER A 180 -0.35 13.92 14.72
C SER A 180 -1.74 13.90 14.10
N VAL A 181 -2.40 12.74 14.13
CA VAL A 181 -3.77 12.48 13.70
C VAL A 181 -4.51 11.60 14.72
N ASP A 182 -5.83 11.55 14.65
CA ASP A 182 -6.67 10.80 15.58
C ASP A 182 -6.88 9.34 15.13
N CYS A 183 -6.76 9.06 13.84
CA CYS A 183 -6.80 7.71 13.27
C CYS A 183 -6.13 7.67 11.90
N GLY A 184 -5.99 6.46 11.36
CA GLY A 184 -5.48 6.26 10.01
C GLY A 184 -5.99 4.97 9.40
N VAL A 185 -5.92 4.88 8.07
CA VAL A 185 -6.30 3.67 7.32
C VAL A 185 -5.04 3.09 6.67
N VAL A 186 -4.70 1.86 7.05
CA VAL A 186 -3.48 1.15 6.65
C VAL A 186 -3.76 -0.32 6.39
N TYR A 187 -2.75 -1.09 5.99
CA TYR A 187 -2.89 -2.55 5.95
C TYR A 187 -2.63 -3.17 7.32
N CYS A 188 -3.23 -4.34 7.60
CA CYS A 188 -3.06 -5.01 8.89
C CYS A 188 -1.60 -5.39 9.17
N THR A 189 -0.81 -5.67 8.15
CA THR A 189 0.63 -5.93 8.27
C THR A 189 1.40 -4.70 8.70
N ASP A 190 1.08 -3.52 8.15
CA ASP A 190 1.71 -2.24 8.53
C ASP A 190 1.32 -1.83 9.94
N ALA A 191 0.05 -2.04 10.34
CA ALA A 191 -0.40 -1.82 11.71
C ALA A 191 0.43 -2.68 12.70
N PHE A 192 0.59 -3.96 12.39
CA PHE A 192 1.39 -4.90 13.18
C PHE A 192 2.86 -4.46 13.29
N SER A 193 3.51 -4.18 12.15
CA SER A 193 4.93 -3.76 12.10
C SER A 193 5.17 -2.44 12.85
N ALA A 194 4.21 -1.52 12.81
CA ALA A 194 4.30 -0.23 13.52
C ALA A 194 3.84 -0.30 14.99
N GLY A 195 3.36 -1.46 15.47
CA GLY A 195 2.82 -1.61 16.84
C GLY A 195 1.55 -0.81 17.09
N LEU A 196 0.79 -0.49 16.04
CA LEU A 196 -0.44 0.27 16.14
C LEU A 196 -1.64 -0.64 16.49
N THR A 197 -2.59 -0.08 17.22
CA THR A 197 -3.84 -0.77 17.52
C THR A 197 -4.80 -0.64 16.36
N GLY A 198 -5.14 -1.77 15.72
CA GLY A 198 -6.25 -1.87 14.78
C GLY A 198 -7.57 -2.02 15.54
N VAL A 199 -8.49 -1.09 15.35
CA VAL A 199 -9.79 -1.08 16.04
C VAL A 199 -10.91 -1.68 15.20
N ASP A 200 -10.77 -1.64 13.86
CA ASP A 200 -11.75 -2.22 12.94
C ASP A 200 -11.09 -2.67 11.63
N SER A 201 -11.75 -3.58 10.91
CA SER A 201 -11.28 -4.11 9.61
C SER A 201 -12.31 -3.83 8.52
N ALA A 202 -11.87 -3.26 7.41
CA ALA A 202 -12.74 -3.04 6.26
C ALA A 202 -13.23 -4.38 5.68
N THR A 203 -14.50 -4.41 5.32
CA THR A 203 -15.11 -5.56 4.66
C THR A 203 -14.89 -5.49 3.14
N ALA A 204 -15.07 -6.63 2.45
CA ALA A 204 -15.03 -6.65 0.99
C ALA A 204 -16.11 -5.76 0.35
N GLU A 205 -17.21 -5.51 1.04
CA GLU A 205 -18.27 -4.60 0.58
C GLU A 205 -17.80 -3.13 0.62
N MET A 206 -16.97 -2.76 1.60
CA MET A 206 -16.45 -1.40 1.76
C MET A 206 -15.39 -1.05 0.73
N CYS A 207 -14.45 -1.95 0.45
CA CYS A 207 -13.29 -1.60 -0.39
C CYS A 207 -12.89 -2.66 -1.42
N GLY A 208 -13.53 -3.83 -1.45
CA GLY A 208 -13.13 -4.98 -2.26
C GLY A 208 -11.95 -5.75 -1.64
N PRO A 209 -11.51 -6.83 -2.32
CA PRO A 209 -10.33 -7.59 -1.90
C PRO A 209 -9.05 -6.78 -2.05
N VAL A 210 -8.07 -7.06 -1.22
CA VAL A 210 -6.72 -6.46 -1.26
C VAL A 210 -5.75 -7.52 -1.71
N ILE A 211 -5.38 -7.49 -2.99
CA ILE A 211 -4.52 -8.49 -3.65
C ILE A 211 -3.17 -7.82 -3.99
N TYR A 212 -2.09 -8.52 -3.64
CA TYR A 212 -0.72 -8.19 -4.02
C TYR A 212 -0.22 -9.10 -5.11
#